data_8dba4c3555d1ef6ce33702bdef93d9dd
#
_entry.id   8dba4c3555d1ef6ce33702bdef93d9dd
#
_cell.length_a   1.000
_cell.length_b   1.000
_cell.length_c   1.000
_cell.angle_alpha   90.00
_cell.angle_beta   90.00
_cell.angle_gamma   90.00
#
_symmetry.space_group_name_H-M   'P 1'
#
loop_
_entity.id
_entity.type
_entity.pdbx_description
1 polymer ?
#
loop_
_entity_poly.entity_id
_entity_poly.type
_entity_poly.pdbx_seq_one_letter_code
_entity_poly.pdbx_strand_id
1 'polypeptide(L)'
;NEYMVKPMNAAVLFETMHHLLYKHQPVTEKQVIAKLPVYRLNTEKVCNMGYLTGATRGNKKMMHNILTVFFKETGKELIMLKDAIANTNYAVISDISHKIKSAFAILGISVLEPVFKEMEYLSNHTSGIVKIALLNRRVNIVFQKARSEMRYTN
;
A
#
# COMPACT_ATOMS: atom_id res chain seq x y z
N ASN A 1 0.10 -6.09 46.84
CA ASN A 1 -1.34 -5.89 46.63
C ASN A 1 -1.52 -4.97 45.42
N GLU A 2 -1.59 -5.57 44.24
CA GLU A 2 -1.89 -4.82 43.01
C GLU A 2 -3.37 -4.97 42.70
N TYR A 3 -4.12 -3.87 42.78
CA TYR A 3 -5.52 -3.78 42.41
C TYR A 3 -5.61 -3.70 40.86
N MET A 4 -6.17 -4.72 40.22
CA MET A 4 -6.57 -4.67 38.83
C MET A 4 -7.84 -3.83 38.66
N VAL A 5 -7.74 -2.72 37.97
CA VAL A 5 -8.85 -1.87 37.58
C VAL A 5 -9.53 -2.45 36.34
N LYS A 6 -10.78 -2.82 36.40
CA LYS A 6 -11.65 -3.13 35.26
C LYS A 6 -12.29 -1.83 34.73
N PRO A 7 -12.50 -1.69 33.43
CA PRO A 7 -12.68 -2.72 32.39
C PRO A 7 -11.47 -2.91 31.47
N MET A 8 -11.08 -4.15 31.27
CA MET A 8 -10.09 -4.48 30.25
C MET A 8 -10.72 -4.31 28.87
N ASN A 9 -10.20 -3.35 28.11
CA ASN A 9 -10.55 -3.19 26.72
C ASN A 9 -10.00 -4.40 25.94
N ALA A 10 -10.88 -5.16 25.29
CA ALA A 10 -10.51 -6.36 24.53
C ALA A 10 -9.40 -6.10 23.51
N ALA A 11 -9.30 -4.87 22.98
CA ALA A 11 -8.23 -4.43 22.09
C ALA A 11 -6.86 -4.46 22.77
N VAL A 12 -6.77 -3.98 24.03
CA VAL A 12 -5.50 -3.96 24.79
C VAL A 12 -5.06 -5.38 25.16
N LEU A 13 -6.01 -6.27 25.49
CA LEU A 13 -5.70 -7.67 25.74
C LEU A 13 -5.18 -8.37 24.49
N PHE A 14 -5.78 -8.10 23.33
CA PHE A 14 -5.35 -8.66 22.04
C PHE A 14 -3.97 -8.15 21.65
N GLU A 15 -3.68 -6.87 21.87
CA GLU A 15 -2.34 -6.29 21.60
C GLU A 15 -1.27 -6.87 22.53
N THR A 16 -1.59 -7.03 23.81
CA THR A 16 -0.66 -7.59 24.78
C THR A 16 -0.38 -9.08 24.49
N MET A 17 -1.40 -9.85 24.16
CA MET A 17 -1.24 -11.25 23.73
C MET A 17 -0.46 -11.36 22.41
N HIS A 18 -0.75 -10.49 21.45
CA HIS A 18 -0.02 -10.45 20.17
C HIS A 18 1.45 -10.10 20.39
N HIS A 19 1.75 -9.13 21.25
CA HIS A 19 3.10 -8.73 21.61
C HIS A 19 3.88 -9.83 22.33
N LEU A 20 3.22 -10.58 23.24
CA LEU A 20 3.85 -11.68 23.98
C LEU A 20 4.09 -12.92 23.12
N LEU A 21 3.18 -13.25 22.19
CA LEU A 21 3.29 -14.41 21.31
C LEU A 21 4.29 -14.21 20.17
N TYR A 22 4.52 -12.97 19.74
CA TYR A 22 5.43 -12.66 18.64
C TYR A 22 6.82 -12.19 19.07
N LYS A 23 7.09 -12.06 20.39
CA LYS A 23 8.37 -11.55 20.90
C LYS A 23 9.57 -12.50 20.73
N HIS A 24 9.37 -13.73 20.27
CA HIS A 24 10.42 -14.77 20.28
C HIS A 24 10.59 -15.61 19.00
N GLN A 25 10.08 -15.15 17.85
CA GLN A 25 10.49 -15.80 16.61
C GLN A 25 11.09 -14.77 15.65
N PRO A 26 12.36 -14.92 15.22
CA PRO A 26 12.88 -14.18 14.08
C PRO A 26 12.09 -14.66 12.85
N VAL A 27 11.11 -13.85 12.45
CA VAL A 27 10.31 -14.13 11.25
C VAL A 27 11.25 -13.98 10.07
N THR A 28 11.71 -15.10 9.53
CA THR A 28 12.54 -15.10 8.32
C THR A 28 11.73 -14.54 7.15
N GLU A 29 12.40 -13.78 6.28
CA GLU A 29 11.82 -13.16 5.07
C GLU A 29 10.96 -14.16 4.26
N LYS A 30 11.37 -15.45 4.23
CA LYS A 30 10.62 -16.56 3.60
C LYS A 30 9.25 -16.82 4.24
N GLN A 31 9.11 -16.69 5.57
CA GLN A 31 7.84 -16.93 6.28
C GLN A 31 6.85 -15.78 6.09
N VAL A 32 7.34 -14.54 5.97
CA VAL A 32 6.50 -13.38 5.68
C VAL A 32 6.00 -13.44 4.24
N ILE A 33 6.86 -13.82 3.30
CA ILE A 33 6.48 -13.99 1.87
C ILE A 33 5.41 -15.07 1.70
N ALA A 34 5.48 -16.18 2.44
CA ALA A 34 4.51 -17.28 2.36
C ALA A 34 3.13 -16.92 2.93
N LYS A 35 3.04 -15.94 3.85
CA LYS A 35 1.77 -15.48 4.46
C LYS A 35 1.16 -14.27 3.77
N LEU A 36 1.89 -13.61 2.86
CA LEU A 36 1.28 -12.59 2.01
C LEU A 36 0.29 -13.28 1.08
N PRO A 37 -0.95 -12.80 0.96
CA PRO A 37 -1.86 -13.34 -0.02
C PRO A 37 -1.16 -13.30 -1.39
N VAL A 38 -0.93 -14.50 -1.95
CA VAL A 38 -0.38 -14.65 -3.30
C VAL A 38 -1.48 -14.19 -4.26
N TYR A 39 -1.60 -12.88 -4.40
CA TYR A 39 -2.34 -12.34 -5.53
C TYR A 39 -1.51 -12.68 -6.77
N ARG A 40 -1.86 -13.78 -7.41
CA ARG A 40 -1.40 -14.04 -8.76
C ARG A 40 -1.77 -12.79 -9.56
N LEU A 41 -0.77 -12.04 -9.97
CA LEU A 41 -0.93 -11.04 -11.02
C LEU A 41 -1.19 -11.83 -12.30
N ASN A 42 -2.40 -12.41 -12.39
CA ASN A 42 -2.90 -13.00 -13.60
C ASN A 42 -2.79 -11.91 -14.69
N THR A 43 -2.77 -12.35 -15.93
CA THR A 43 -2.69 -11.53 -17.16
C THR A 43 -3.76 -10.43 -17.28
N GLU A 44 -4.61 -10.28 -16.26
CA GLU A 44 -5.66 -9.27 -16.20
C GLU A 44 -5.11 -7.86 -16.08
N LYS A 45 -5.74 -6.94 -16.78
CA LYS A 45 -5.44 -5.51 -16.72
C LYS A 45 -5.65 -5.01 -15.28
N VAL A 46 -4.70 -4.22 -14.77
CA VAL A 46 -4.79 -3.64 -13.44
C VAL A 46 -5.54 -2.30 -13.43
N CYS A 47 -5.59 -1.61 -14.58
CA CYS A 47 -6.26 -0.32 -14.72
C CYS A 47 -7.69 -0.48 -15.21
N ASN A 48 -8.63 0.19 -14.55
CA ASN A 48 -10.00 0.31 -15.03
C ASN A 48 -10.18 1.62 -15.82
N MET A 49 -9.96 1.54 -17.12
CA MET A 49 -10.09 2.71 -18.00
C MET A 49 -11.53 3.25 -18.12
N GLY A 50 -12.53 2.45 -17.80
CA GLY A 50 -13.94 2.88 -17.82
C GLY A 50 -14.18 4.04 -16.88
N TYR A 51 -13.61 4.01 -15.68
CA TYR A 51 -13.69 5.11 -14.72
C TYR A 51 -13.06 6.40 -15.26
N LEU A 52 -11.84 6.32 -15.78
CA LEU A 52 -11.13 7.49 -16.34
C LEU A 52 -11.84 8.04 -17.58
N THR A 53 -12.35 7.17 -18.45
CA THR A 53 -13.13 7.56 -19.63
C THR A 53 -14.43 8.28 -19.22
N GLY A 54 -15.13 7.78 -18.21
CA GLY A 54 -16.32 8.43 -17.65
C GLY A 54 -16.00 9.81 -17.06
N ALA A 55 -14.97 9.91 -16.22
CA ALA A 55 -14.55 11.15 -15.58
C ALA A 55 -14.11 12.24 -16.59
N THR A 56 -13.53 11.83 -17.71
CA THR A 56 -13.07 12.74 -18.78
C THR A 56 -14.07 12.90 -19.93
N ARG A 57 -15.23 12.25 -19.84
CA ARG A 57 -16.22 12.21 -20.93
C ARG A 57 -15.63 11.76 -22.27
N GLY A 58 -14.66 10.87 -22.24
CA GLY A 58 -13.96 10.36 -23.41
C GLY A 58 -12.95 11.32 -24.03
N ASN A 59 -12.62 12.42 -23.40
CA ASN A 59 -11.63 13.39 -23.91
C ASN A 59 -10.22 12.80 -23.82
N LYS A 60 -9.69 12.33 -24.96
CA LYS A 60 -8.38 11.66 -25.03
C LYS A 60 -7.23 12.57 -24.56
N LYS A 61 -7.24 13.86 -24.89
CA LYS A 61 -6.22 14.81 -24.45
C LYS A 61 -6.21 14.97 -22.93
N MET A 62 -7.39 15.06 -22.33
CA MET A 62 -7.53 15.16 -20.89
C MET A 62 -7.10 13.86 -20.21
N MET A 63 -7.47 12.70 -20.74
CA MET A 63 -7.00 11.39 -20.24
C MET A 63 -5.48 11.29 -20.27
N HIS A 64 -4.86 11.66 -21.39
CA HIS A 64 -3.41 11.65 -21.54
C HIS A 64 -2.71 12.55 -20.52
N ASN A 65 -3.24 13.76 -20.30
CA ASN A 65 -2.69 14.68 -19.30
C ASN A 65 -2.79 14.11 -17.88
N ILE A 66 -3.94 13.54 -17.50
CA ILE A 66 -4.14 12.92 -16.19
C ILE A 66 -3.14 11.76 -16.00
N LEU A 67 -2.98 10.89 -16.99
CA LEU A 67 -2.04 9.77 -16.94
C LEU A 67 -0.59 10.25 -16.81
N THR A 68 -0.21 11.26 -17.59
CA THR A 68 1.14 11.84 -17.54
C THR A 68 1.47 12.40 -16.16
N VAL A 69 0.55 13.18 -15.59
CA VAL A 69 0.69 13.74 -14.25
C VAL A 69 0.74 12.61 -13.20
N PHE A 70 -0.17 11.64 -13.29
CA PHE A 70 -0.20 10.49 -12.38
C PHE A 70 1.13 9.75 -12.34
N PHE A 71 1.65 9.32 -13.49
CA PHE A 71 2.91 8.54 -13.53
C PHE A 71 4.12 9.36 -13.10
N LYS A 72 4.14 10.66 -13.38
CA LYS A 72 5.19 11.57 -12.95
C LYS A 72 5.17 11.75 -11.42
N GLU A 73 4.04 12.15 -10.87
CA GLU A 73 3.95 12.49 -9.45
C GLU A 73 3.97 11.24 -8.56
N THR A 74 3.24 10.19 -8.91
CA THR A 74 3.28 8.91 -8.17
C THR A 74 4.69 8.29 -8.21
N GLY A 75 5.42 8.43 -9.33
CA GLY A 75 6.80 7.97 -9.40
C GLY A 75 7.72 8.65 -8.39
N LYS A 76 7.57 9.96 -8.18
CA LYS A 76 8.31 10.71 -7.14
C LYS A 76 7.92 10.25 -5.73
N GLU A 77 6.61 10.11 -5.48
CA GLU A 77 6.11 9.65 -4.18
C GLU A 77 6.62 8.24 -3.83
N LEU A 78 6.73 7.34 -4.81
CA LEU A 78 7.29 6.01 -4.59
C LEU A 78 8.79 6.03 -4.23
N ILE A 79 9.55 6.97 -4.77
CA ILE A 79 10.95 7.19 -4.37
C ILE A 79 11.00 7.69 -2.93
N MET A 80 10.21 8.71 -2.58
CA MET A 80 10.13 9.23 -1.23
C MET A 80 9.67 8.17 -0.23
N LEU A 81 8.71 7.31 -0.61
CA LEU A 81 8.24 6.20 0.20
C LEU A 81 9.37 5.18 0.48
N LYS A 82 10.16 4.85 -0.54
CA LYS A 82 11.32 3.98 -0.39
C LYS A 82 12.33 4.55 0.61
N ASP A 83 12.62 5.85 0.52
CA ASP A 83 13.55 6.53 1.42
C ASP A 83 13.00 6.61 2.85
N ALA A 84 11.70 6.89 3.00
CA ALA A 84 11.03 6.88 4.31
C ALA A 84 11.07 5.49 4.98
N ILE A 85 10.90 4.42 4.19
CA ILE A 85 11.02 3.03 4.68
C ILE A 85 12.45 2.74 5.12
N ALA A 86 13.46 3.12 4.33
CA ALA A 86 14.87 2.93 4.67
C ALA A 86 15.26 3.64 5.97
N ASN A 87 14.66 4.80 6.22
CA ASN A 87 14.88 5.60 7.43
C ASN A 87 13.89 5.28 8.58
N THR A 88 13.03 4.28 8.41
CA THR A 88 12.01 3.89 9.40
C THR A 88 11.14 5.06 9.85
N ASN A 89 10.84 5.99 8.94
CA ASN A 89 10.02 7.17 9.22
C ASN A 89 8.52 6.86 9.02
N TYR A 90 7.90 6.30 10.04
CA TYR A 90 6.52 5.85 9.99
C TYR A 90 5.50 6.96 9.67
N ALA A 91 5.71 8.18 10.17
CA ALA A 91 4.81 9.30 9.89
C ALA A 91 4.78 9.61 8.38
N VAL A 92 5.95 9.74 7.76
CA VAL A 92 6.07 9.98 6.32
C VAL A 92 5.54 8.80 5.50
N ILE A 93 5.77 7.55 5.95
CA ILE A 93 5.22 6.36 5.28
C ILE A 93 3.70 6.40 5.27
N SER A 94 3.05 6.73 6.41
CA SER A 94 1.60 6.84 6.51
C SER A 94 1.05 7.91 5.55
N ASP A 95 1.62 9.11 5.57
CA ASP A 95 1.18 10.24 4.74
C ASP A 95 1.29 9.93 3.25
N ILE A 96 2.45 9.39 2.82
CA ILE A 96 2.67 9.05 1.42
C ILE A 96 1.76 7.89 1.00
N SER A 97 1.58 6.87 1.83
CA SER A 97 0.69 5.73 1.53
C SER A 97 -0.74 6.20 1.30
N HIS A 98 -1.25 7.11 2.15
CA HIS A 98 -2.57 7.70 2.00
C HIS A 98 -2.72 8.49 0.70
N LYS A 99 -1.72 9.29 0.36
CA LYS A 99 -1.69 10.10 -0.86
C LYS A 99 -1.66 9.24 -2.12
N ILE A 100 -0.79 8.23 -2.16
CA ILE A 100 -0.67 7.31 -3.29
C ILE A 100 -1.95 6.49 -3.47
N LYS A 101 -2.58 6.02 -2.39
CA LYS A 101 -3.87 5.31 -2.43
C LYS A 101 -4.91 6.09 -3.21
N SER A 102 -5.05 7.38 -2.92
CA SER A 102 -5.98 8.26 -3.61
C SER A 102 -5.65 8.43 -5.09
N ALA A 103 -4.35 8.52 -5.43
CA ALA A 103 -3.90 8.62 -6.82
C ALA A 103 -4.20 7.34 -7.62
N PHE A 104 -4.01 6.14 -7.04
CA PHE A 104 -4.34 4.87 -7.70
C PHE A 104 -5.85 4.70 -7.91
N ALA A 105 -6.69 5.21 -7.01
CA ALA A 105 -8.14 5.18 -7.16
C ALA A 105 -8.61 5.94 -8.41
N ILE A 106 -7.93 7.01 -8.83
CA ILE A 106 -8.24 7.77 -10.06
C ILE A 106 -8.12 6.89 -11.31
N LEU A 107 -7.23 5.91 -11.32
CA LEU A 107 -7.07 4.94 -12.41
C LEU A 107 -7.92 3.67 -12.23
N GLY A 108 -8.76 3.61 -11.20
CA GLY A 108 -9.56 2.44 -10.88
C GLY A 108 -8.71 1.23 -10.50
N ILE A 109 -7.50 1.44 -9.96
CA ILE A 109 -6.61 0.37 -9.51
C ILE A 109 -6.95 0.00 -8.06
N SER A 110 -8.01 -0.80 -7.89
CA SER A 110 -8.51 -1.20 -6.58
C SER A 110 -7.69 -2.32 -5.90
N VAL A 111 -6.91 -3.07 -6.68
CA VAL A 111 -6.12 -4.22 -6.18
C VAL A 111 -5.11 -3.83 -5.09
N LEU A 112 -4.72 -2.57 -5.02
CA LEU A 112 -3.78 -2.04 -4.03
C LEU A 112 -4.47 -1.42 -2.80
N GLU A 113 -5.79 -1.27 -2.79
CA GLU A 113 -6.50 -0.68 -1.66
C GLU A 113 -6.20 -1.38 -0.32
N PRO A 114 -6.29 -2.72 -0.20
CA PRO A 114 -5.95 -3.41 1.04
C PRO A 114 -4.47 -3.28 1.40
N VAL A 115 -3.57 -3.18 0.39
CA VAL A 115 -2.13 -2.99 0.61
C VAL A 115 -1.86 -1.64 1.29
N PHE A 116 -2.46 -0.57 0.80
CA PHE A 116 -2.29 0.76 1.39
C PHE A 116 -2.94 0.86 2.77
N LYS A 117 -4.13 0.28 2.97
CA LYS A 117 -4.76 0.24 4.30
C LYS A 117 -3.86 -0.44 5.32
N GLU A 118 -3.20 -1.53 4.94
CA GLU A 118 -2.28 -2.22 5.83
C GLU A 118 -0.99 -1.42 6.07
N MET A 119 -0.45 -0.75 5.06
CA MET A 119 0.71 0.12 5.24
C MET A 119 0.39 1.29 6.18
N GLU A 120 -0.77 1.94 6.03
CA GLU A 120 -1.25 3.01 6.91
C GLU A 120 -1.42 2.49 8.35
N TYR A 121 -2.04 1.32 8.52
CA TYR A 121 -2.23 0.70 9.84
C TYR A 121 -0.89 0.42 10.53
N LEU A 122 0.03 -0.27 9.87
CA LEU A 122 1.34 -0.58 10.43
C LEU A 122 2.16 0.68 10.76
N SER A 123 2.07 1.69 9.93
CA SER A 123 2.78 2.96 10.13
C SER A 123 2.24 3.73 11.31
N ASN A 124 0.93 3.78 11.48
CA ASN A 124 0.29 4.45 12.61
C ASN A 124 0.60 3.75 13.96
N HIS A 125 0.90 2.45 13.93
CA HIS A 125 1.33 1.68 15.10
C HIS A 125 2.85 1.58 15.22
N THR A 126 3.61 2.32 14.41
CA THR A 126 5.09 2.34 14.39
C THR A 126 5.71 0.95 14.39
N SER A 127 5.15 0.03 13.59
CA SER A 127 5.51 -1.38 13.59
C SER A 127 5.63 -1.96 12.18
N GLY A 128 6.27 -3.13 12.09
CA GLY A 128 6.24 -3.95 10.89
C GLY A 128 6.98 -3.38 9.68
N ILE A 129 8.10 -2.65 9.86
CA ILE A 129 8.84 -2.03 8.75
C ILE A 129 9.23 -3.02 7.64
N VAL A 130 9.59 -4.27 8.00
CA VAL A 130 9.91 -5.32 7.01
C VAL A 130 8.67 -5.65 6.16
N LYS A 131 7.50 -5.74 6.79
CA LYS A 131 6.23 -5.99 6.10
C LYS A 131 5.85 -4.81 5.20
N ILE A 132 6.03 -3.58 5.69
CA ILE A 132 5.84 -2.37 4.89
C ILE A 132 6.74 -2.39 3.65
N ALA A 133 8.01 -2.76 3.78
CA ALA A 133 8.92 -2.87 2.65
C ALA A 133 8.45 -3.91 1.60
N LEU A 134 7.92 -5.05 2.04
CA LEU A 134 7.34 -6.07 1.15
C LEU A 134 6.07 -5.57 0.45
N LEU A 135 5.19 -4.88 1.17
CA LEU A 135 3.99 -4.25 0.60
C LEU A 135 4.37 -3.19 -0.43
N ASN A 136 5.40 -2.38 -0.17
CA ASN A 136 5.91 -1.40 -1.12
C ASN A 136 6.45 -2.04 -2.41
N ARG A 137 7.14 -3.20 -2.33
CA ARG A 137 7.54 -3.95 -3.53
C ARG A 137 6.33 -4.28 -4.41
N ARG A 138 5.23 -4.70 -3.80
CA ARG A 138 3.98 -5.00 -4.52
C ARG A 138 3.39 -3.77 -5.18
N VAL A 139 3.37 -2.63 -4.48
CA VAL A 139 2.92 -1.36 -5.05
C VAL A 139 3.74 -1.01 -6.31
N ASN A 140 5.06 -1.16 -6.25
CA ASN A 140 5.94 -0.90 -7.38
C ASN A 140 5.68 -1.82 -8.58
N ILE A 141 5.44 -3.12 -8.34
CA ILE A 141 5.11 -4.08 -9.41
C ILE A 141 3.83 -3.68 -10.12
N VAL A 142 2.77 -3.35 -9.39
CA VAL A 142 1.48 -2.91 -9.95
C VAL A 142 1.64 -1.57 -10.68
N PHE A 143 2.41 -0.63 -10.14
CA PHE A 143 2.70 0.65 -10.78
C PHE A 143 3.39 0.47 -12.15
N GLN A 144 4.39 -0.39 -12.23
CA GLN A 144 5.07 -0.69 -13.50
C GLN A 144 4.14 -1.39 -14.49
N LYS A 145 3.29 -2.31 -14.02
CA LYS A 145 2.28 -2.96 -14.85
C LYS A 145 1.27 -1.96 -15.39
N ALA A 146 0.74 -1.08 -14.55
CA ALA A 146 -0.14 0.00 -14.97
C ALA A 146 0.50 0.90 -16.04
N ARG A 147 1.77 1.25 -15.84
CA ARG A 147 2.53 2.06 -16.81
C ARG A 147 2.71 1.35 -18.15
N SER A 148 2.95 0.04 -18.16
CA SER A 148 3.04 -0.73 -19.41
C SER A 148 1.69 -0.82 -20.12
N GLU A 149 0.59 -1.07 -19.41
CA GLU A 149 -0.76 -1.12 -19.98
C GLU A 149 -1.12 0.19 -20.71
N MET A 150 -0.73 1.34 -20.14
CA MET A 150 -1.03 2.65 -20.72
C MET A 150 -0.20 2.99 -21.95
N ARG A 151 1.00 2.41 -22.12
CA ARG A 151 1.83 2.59 -23.33
C ARG A 151 1.23 1.94 -24.55
N TYR A 152 0.43 0.88 -24.38
CA TYR A 152 -0.20 0.14 -25.48
C TYR A 152 -1.59 0.68 -25.85
N THR A 153 -2.07 1.72 -25.16
CA THR A 153 -3.41 2.30 -25.38
C THR A 153 -3.38 3.60 -26.21
N ASN A 154 -2.19 4.02 -26.66
CA ASN A 154 -1.98 5.17 -27.54
C ASN A 154 -2.00 4.76 -29.02
#